data_6784726faccd0cbfb03e8bff9a81d609
#
_entry.id   6784726faccd0cbfb03e8bff9a81d609
#
_cell.length_a   1.000
_cell.length_b   1.000
_cell.length_c   1.000
_cell.angle_alpha   90.00
_cell.angle_beta   90.00
_cell.angle_gamma   90.00
#
_symmetry.space_group_name_H-M   'P 1'
#
loop_
_entity.id
_entity.type
_entity.pdbx_description
1 polymer ?
#
loop_
_entity_poly.entity_id
_entity_poly.type
_entity_poly.pdbx_seq_one_letter_code
_entity_poly.pdbx_strand_id
1 'polypeptide(L)'
;MQNIPVVKLGLVAVSRDCFPIALSEKRRAAIAEKCGQKKLDIVEIKTTVENEKDMLKAVEELKANECNAAVVFLGNFGPETPETLIAKNFDGPCMFVAAAEGDGDMINGRGDAYCGMLNCSYNLGMRHLKGYIPEYPIGTADELADKIAEFIPIARAIIGVKNLKIITFGPRPQDFFACNAPIKGLYELGVEVEENSELDLLVSYKEHAGDARIPAVCEDMAKEMGEGKYYPELCERMAQFELTLLDWAEAHKGARKYVVFADKCWPAFPSQFGFEPCYVNSRLASRGIPVACEVDIYGVLSEYIGI
;
A
#
# COMPACT_ATOMS: atom_id res chain seq x y z
N MET A 1 6.19 -14.85 -5.32
CA MET A 1 5.14 -13.81 -5.49
C MET A 1 5.64 -12.50 -4.93
N GLN A 2 5.46 -11.37 -5.63
CA GLN A 2 5.73 -10.04 -5.05
C GLN A 2 4.42 -9.51 -4.47
N ASN A 3 4.29 -9.53 -3.15
CA ASN A 3 3.05 -9.20 -2.45
C ASN A 3 3.09 -7.84 -1.72
N ILE A 4 4.24 -7.17 -1.76
CA ILE A 4 4.42 -5.83 -1.19
C ILE A 4 4.35 -4.79 -2.32
N PRO A 5 3.46 -3.78 -2.23
CA PRO A 5 3.34 -2.76 -3.26
C PRO A 5 4.60 -1.91 -3.41
N VAL A 6 5.00 -1.65 -4.65
CA VAL A 6 6.00 -0.63 -4.98
C VAL A 6 5.29 0.69 -5.19
N VAL A 7 5.73 1.73 -4.49
CA VAL A 7 5.19 3.09 -4.66
C VAL A 7 6.02 3.84 -5.68
N LYS A 8 5.37 4.33 -6.75
CA LYS A 8 5.95 5.24 -7.72
C LYS A 8 5.22 6.58 -7.61
N LEU A 9 5.92 7.56 -7.05
CA LEU A 9 5.34 8.82 -6.62
C LEU A 9 5.52 9.91 -7.67
N GLY A 10 4.43 10.59 -8.07
CA GLY A 10 4.49 11.79 -8.91
C GLY A 10 4.36 13.07 -8.09
N LEU A 11 5.19 14.07 -8.38
CA LEU A 11 5.14 15.41 -7.77
C LEU A 11 4.49 16.38 -8.76
N VAL A 12 3.28 16.84 -8.45
CA VAL A 12 2.49 17.79 -9.24
C VAL A 12 2.48 19.15 -8.56
N ALA A 13 2.99 20.18 -9.22
CA ALA A 13 2.87 21.55 -8.72
C ALA A 13 1.59 22.23 -9.22
N VAL A 14 1.00 23.07 -8.39
CA VAL A 14 -0.15 23.90 -8.76
C VAL A 14 0.20 25.39 -8.62
N SER A 15 -0.48 26.25 -9.40
CA SER A 15 -0.29 27.69 -9.39
C SER A 15 -1.62 28.39 -9.69
N ARG A 16 -1.93 29.45 -8.97
CA ARG A 16 -3.08 30.28 -9.30
C ARG A 16 -2.68 31.35 -10.32
N ASP A 17 -3.52 31.61 -11.30
CA ASP A 17 -3.27 32.51 -12.45
C ASP A 17 -2.81 33.93 -12.09
N CYS A 18 -3.20 34.44 -10.92
CA CYS A 18 -2.78 35.76 -10.42
C CYS A 18 -1.49 35.73 -9.59
N PHE A 19 -0.84 34.56 -9.43
CA PHE A 19 0.45 34.41 -8.77
C PHE A 19 1.54 34.00 -9.75
N PRO A 20 2.83 34.23 -9.41
CA PRO A 20 3.92 33.86 -10.33
C PRO A 20 4.03 32.34 -10.49
N ILE A 21 3.70 31.82 -11.67
CA ILE A 21 3.85 30.39 -11.98
C ILE A 21 5.30 29.92 -11.83
N ALA A 22 6.27 30.77 -12.24
CA ALA A 22 7.69 30.45 -12.11
C ALA A 22 8.14 30.22 -10.65
N LEU A 23 7.48 30.85 -9.67
CA LEU A 23 7.74 30.60 -8.26
C LEU A 23 7.36 29.16 -7.88
N SER A 24 6.19 28.70 -8.31
CA SER A 24 5.72 27.33 -8.05
C SER A 24 6.64 26.30 -8.71
N GLU A 25 7.04 26.53 -9.96
CA GLU A 25 7.95 25.65 -10.70
C GLU A 25 9.34 25.57 -10.04
N LYS A 26 9.91 26.72 -9.63
CA LYS A 26 11.19 26.77 -8.91
C LYS A 26 11.12 26.00 -7.59
N ARG A 27 10.04 26.17 -6.83
CA ARG A 27 9.84 25.49 -5.55
C ARG A 27 9.64 23.96 -5.74
N ARG A 28 8.93 23.54 -6.81
CA ARG A 28 8.81 22.12 -7.18
C ARG A 28 10.17 21.51 -7.48
N ALA A 29 10.98 22.18 -8.32
CA ALA A 29 12.31 21.69 -8.66
C ALA A 29 13.21 21.54 -7.43
N ALA A 30 13.12 22.48 -6.47
CA ALA A 30 13.86 22.38 -5.22
C ALA A 30 13.45 21.16 -4.37
N ILE A 31 12.14 20.82 -4.33
CA ILE A 31 11.67 19.60 -3.66
C ILE A 31 12.21 18.36 -4.37
N ALA A 32 12.13 18.33 -5.71
CA ALA A 32 12.64 17.19 -6.48
C ALA A 32 14.15 16.98 -6.24
N GLU A 33 14.93 18.04 -6.17
CA GLU A 33 16.36 17.99 -5.83
C GLU A 33 16.57 17.39 -4.42
N LYS A 34 15.82 17.87 -3.41
CA LYS A 34 15.91 17.37 -2.04
C LYS A 34 15.51 15.90 -1.92
N CYS A 35 14.45 15.49 -2.61
CA CYS A 35 14.07 14.09 -2.70
C CYS A 35 15.19 13.23 -3.31
N GLY A 36 15.83 13.71 -4.38
CA GLY A 36 16.99 13.03 -4.98
C GLY A 36 18.17 12.89 -4.02
N GLN A 37 18.48 13.95 -3.24
CA GLN A 37 19.52 13.90 -2.19
C GLN A 37 19.20 12.86 -1.10
N LYS A 38 17.92 12.67 -0.77
CA LYS A 38 17.43 11.67 0.18
C LYS A 38 17.20 10.28 -0.44
N LYS A 39 17.54 10.10 -1.73
CA LYS A 39 17.35 8.85 -2.49
C LYS A 39 15.87 8.41 -2.59
N LEU A 40 14.96 9.35 -2.58
CA LEU A 40 13.55 9.10 -2.86
C LEU A 40 13.34 9.14 -4.38
N ASP A 41 12.79 8.05 -4.91
CA ASP A 41 12.46 7.96 -6.33
C ASP A 41 11.10 8.63 -6.57
N ILE A 42 11.14 9.85 -7.11
CA ILE A 42 9.94 10.62 -7.47
C ILE A 42 9.97 11.02 -8.94
N VAL A 43 8.81 11.10 -9.54
CA VAL A 43 8.61 11.61 -10.90
C VAL A 43 8.15 13.07 -10.82
N GLU A 44 8.95 14.00 -11.29
CA GLU A 44 8.55 15.40 -11.42
C GLU A 44 7.60 15.57 -12.61
N ILE A 45 6.33 15.85 -12.35
CA ILE A 45 5.32 16.13 -13.39
C ILE A 45 5.56 17.53 -13.95
N LYS A 46 5.66 17.61 -15.28
CA LYS A 46 6.06 18.87 -15.94
C LYS A 46 4.94 19.88 -15.99
N THR A 47 3.71 19.44 -16.16
CA THR A 47 2.55 20.33 -16.15
C THR A 47 2.37 20.95 -14.78
N THR A 48 2.44 22.29 -14.70
CA THR A 48 1.98 23.07 -13.53
C THR A 48 0.50 23.34 -13.69
N VAL A 49 -0.31 23.02 -12.70
CA VAL A 49 -1.77 23.06 -12.79
C VAL A 49 -2.29 24.43 -12.40
N GLU A 50 -2.86 25.18 -13.37
CA GLU A 50 -3.54 26.45 -13.13
C GLU A 50 -5.06 26.36 -13.36
N ASN A 51 -5.51 25.36 -14.13
CA ASN A 51 -6.91 25.18 -14.49
C ASN A 51 -7.23 23.69 -14.70
N GLU A 52 -8.51 23.38 -14.96
CA GLU A 52 -8.95 21.98 -15.12
C GLU A 52 -8.34 21.27 -16.34
N LYS A 53 -7.98 22.00 -17.41
CA LYS A 53 -7.31 21.37 -18.57
C LYS A 53 -5.89 20.93 -18.21
N ASP A 54 -5.19 21.74 -17.42
CA ASP A 54 -3.85 21.38 -16.95
C ASP A 54 -3.93 20.24 -15.92
N MET A 55 -4.97 20.24 -15.08
CA MET A 55 -5.23 19.12 -14.18
C MET A 55 -5.37 17.80 -14.94
N LEU A 56 -6.14 17.77 -16.03
CA LEU A 56 -6.29 16.57 -16.85
C LEU A 56 -4.95 16.14 -17.47
N LYS A 57 -4.14 17.10 -17.98
CA LYS A 57 -2.80 16.80 -18.51
C LYS A 57 -1.88 16.24 -17.41
N ALA A 58 -1.87 16.83 -16.22
CA ALA A 58 -1.05 16.35 -15.12
C ALA A 58 -1.43 14.91 -14.70
N VAL A 59 -2.73 14.61 -14.69
CA VAL A 59 -3.22 13.23 -14.43
C VAL A 59 -2.80 12.27 -15.56
N GLU A 60 -2.83 12.69 -16.81
CA GLU A 60 -2.33 11.90 -17.94
C GLU A 60 -0.81 11.67 -17.84
N GLU A 61 -0.03 12.68 -17.45
CA GLU A 61 1.41 12.53 -17.21
C GLU A 61 1.69 11.58 -16.05
N LEU A 62 0.94 11.63 -14.95
CA LEU A 62 1.04 10.68 -13.85
C LEU A 62 0.83 9.24 -14.35
N LYS A 63 -0.20 9.00 -15.14
CA LYS A 63 -0.52 7.70 -15.72
C LYS A 63 0.56 7.24 -16.71
N ALA A 64 1.00 8.11 -17.60
CA ALA A 64 2.03 7.82 -18.60
C ALA A 64 3.38 7.45 -17.97
N ASN A 65 3.67 8.00 -16.79
CA ASN A 65 4.83 7.66 -15.99
C ASN A 65 4.56 6.49 -15.02
N GLU A 66 3.42 5.82 -15.10
CA GLU A 66 3.04 4.70 -14.22
C GLU A 66 3.06 5.04 -12.72
N CYS A 67 2.84 6.32 -12.37
CA CYS A 67 2.72 6.73 -10.99
C CYS A 67 1.46 6.11 -10.38
N ASN A 68 1.59 5.61 -9.15
CA ASN A 68 0.47 5.02 -8.39
C ASN A 68 0.18 5.77 -7.08
N ALA A 69 0.95 6.84 -6.81
CA ALA A 69 0.69 7.81 -5.75
C ALA A 69 1.09 9.21 -6.25
N ALA A 70 0.53 10.26 -5.67
CA ALA A 70 0.82 11.63 -6.07
C ALA A 70 1.01 12.55 -4.86
N VAL A 71 1.90 13.55 -5.02
CA VAL A 71 1.99 14.71 -4.14
C VAL A 71 1.49 15.91 -4.92
N VAL A 72 0.45 16.55 -4.44
CA VAL A 72 -0.07 17.83 -4.94
C VAL A 72 0.57 18.93 -4.11
N PHE A 73 1.44 19.70 -4.75
CA PHE A 73 2.26 20.70 -4.11
C PHE A 73 1.79 22.11 -4.47
N LEU A 74 1.33 22.85 -3.47
CA LEU A 74 0.98 24.25 -3.59
C LEU A 74 2.27 25.10 -3.49
N GLY A 75 2.85 25.41 -4.64
CA GLY A 75 4.03 26.27 -4.72
C GLY A 75 3.70 27.75 -4.53
N ASN A 76 2.44 28.13 -4.75
CA ASN A 76 1.80 29.38 -4.37
C ASN A 76 0.35 29.08 -3.92
N PHE A 77 -0.55 30.05 -3.93
CA PHE A 77 -1.92 29.92 -3.44
C PHE A 77 -2.67 28.71 -4.02
N GLY A 78 -2.44 28.36 -5.27
CA GLY A 78 -3.10 27.27 -5.98
C GLY A 78 -4.55 27.56 -6.41
N PRO A 79 -5.06 26.85 -7.42
CA PRO A 79 -6.42 26.94 -7.92
C PRO A 79 -7.31 25.88 -7.27
N GLU A 80 -8.15 26.23 -6.33
CA GLU A 80 -8.93 25.36 -5.44
C GLU A 80 -9.65 24.20 -6.13
N THR A 81 -10.30 24.45 -7.27
CA THR A 81 -11.02 23.40 -8.01
C THR A 81 -10.08 22.42 -8.71
N PRO A 82 -9.15 22.84 -9.59
CA PRO A 82 -8.28 21.87 -10.29
C PRO A 82 -7.39 21.08 -9.37
N GLU A 83 -6.79 21.71 -8.34
CA GLU A 83 -5.89 21.00 -7.41
C GLU A 83 -6.59 19.87 -6.66
N THR A 84 -7.81 20.12 -6.18
CA THR A 84 -8.59 19.09 -5.46
C THR A 84 -9.13 18.00 -6.41
N LEU A 85 -9.44 18.35 -7.66
CA LEU A 85 -9.89 17.39 -8.66
C LEU A 85 -8.79 16.42 -9.11
N ILE A 86 -7.52 16.68 -8.84
CA ILE A 86 -6.45 15.67 -9.01
C ILE A 86 -6.81 14.41 -8.22
N ALA A 87 -7.18 14.55 -6.93
CA ALA A 87 -7.56 13.43 -6.08
C ALA A 87 -8.82 12.67 -6.56
N LYS A 88 -9.66 13.31 -7.37
CA LYS A 88 -10.83 12.66 -7.97
C LYS A 88 -10.52 11.86 -9.24
N ASN A 89 -9.58 12.37 -10.05
CA ASN A 89 -9.32 11.85 -11.40
C ASN A 89 -8.07 10.95 -11.47
N PHE A 90 -7.26 10.94 -10.42
CA PHE A 90 -6.12 10.05 -10.28
C PHE A 90 -6.49 8.84 -9.40
N ASP A 91 -6.22 7.64 -9.90
CA ASP A 91 -6.55 6.39 -9.19
C ASP A 91 -5.42 5.94 -8.24
N GLY A 92 -5.08 6.79 -7.28
CA GLY A 92 -4.06 6.52 -6.27
C GLY A 92 -4.16 7.47 -5.09
N PRO A 93 -3.48 7.17 -3.97
CA PRO A 93 -3.41 8.09 -2.84
C PRO A 93 -2.73 9.39 -3.23
N CYS A 94 -3.31 10.51 -2.79
CA CYS A 94 -2.80 11.86 -3.00
C CYS A 94 -2.46 12.50 -1.65
N MET A 95 -1.25 13.05 -1.53
CA MET A 95 -0.81 13.90 -0.43
C MET A 95 -0.87 15.36 -0.86
N PHE A 96 -1.32 16.26 0.02
CA PHE A 96 -1.38 17.69 -0.23
C PHE A 96 -0.45 18.43 0.72
N VAL A 97 0.45 19.23 0.17
CA VAL A 97 1.44 20.03 0.92
C VAL A 97 1.68 21.36 0.23
N ALA A 98 2.20 22.33 0.97
CA ALA A 98 2.44 23.66 0.47
C ALA A 98 3.82 24.22 0.88
N ALA A 99 4.30 25.20 0.11
CA ALA A 99 5.56 25.85 0.39
C ALA A 99 5.48 26.78 1.61
N ALA A 100 6.53 26.76 2.44
CA ALA A 100 6.77 27.86 3.37
C ALA A 100 7.20 29.12 2.61
N GLU A 101 6.78 30.28 3.10
CA GLU A 101 7.28 31.57 2.60
C GLU A 101 8.66 31.84 3.17
N GLY A 102 9.54 32.42 2.35
CA GLY A 102 10.87 32.87 2.77
C GLY A 102 10.84 34.28 3.37
N ASP A 103 11.91 34.61 4.09
CA ASP A 103 12.12 35.98 4.56
C ASP A 103 12.18 36.96 3.38
N GLY A 104 11.34 37.98 3.41
CA GLY A 104 11.25 38.98 2.36
C GLY A 104 10.29 38.69 1.20
N ASP A 105 9.72 37.49 1.12
CA ASP A 105 8.72 37.14 0.11
C ASP A 105 7.38 37.89 0.30
N MET A 106 7.22 38.60 1.43
CA MET A 106 5.98 39.30 1.80
C MET A 106 5.71 40.58 0.96
N ILE A 107 6.72 41.12 0.24
CA ILE A 107 6.59 42.38 -0.47
C ILE A 107 6.43 42.19 -1.96
N ASN A 108 7.27 41.35 -2.59
CA ASN A 108 7.24 41.06 -4.02
C ASN A 108 7.30 39.58 -4.29
N GLY A 109 6.29 39.04 -4.96
CA GLY A 109 6.31 37.66 -5.43
C GLY A 109 6.05 36.61 -4.35
N ARG A 110 5.35 36.98 -3.26
CA ARG A 110 4.88 36.01 -2.28
C ARG A 110 3.93 34.99 -2.93
N GLY A 111 3.93 33.78 -2.44
CA GLY A 111 3.10 32.72 -2.98
C GLY A 111 1.75 32.56 -2.28
N ASP A 112 1.63 33.01 -1.02
CA ASP A 112 0.45 32.77 -0.16
C ASP A 112 0.03 31.30 -0.07
N ALA A 113 0.99 30.37 -0.18
CA ALA A 113 0.73 28.94 -0.24
C ALA A 113 0.05 28.40 1.04
N TYR A 114 0.31 29.02 2.20
CA TYR A 114 -0.38 28.68 3.44
C TYR A 114 -1.90 28.95 3.35
N CYS A 115 -2.29 30.12 2.86
CA CYS A 115 -3.70 30.46 2.65
C CYS A 115 -4.33 29.51 1.61
N GLY A 116 -3.59 29.20 0.56
CA GLY A 116 -3.99 28.21 -0.44
C GLY A 116 -4.26 26.83 0.19
N MET A 117 -3.37 26.37 1.08
CA MET A 117 -3.53 25.07 1.74
C MET A 117 -4.78 25.02 2.64
N LEU A 118 -5.10 26.11 3.34
CA LEU A 118 -6.36 26.20 4.10
C LEU A 118 -7.58 26.04 3.18
N ASN A 119 -7.60 26.72 2.04
CA ASN A 119 -8.67 26.59 1.07
C ASN A 119 -8.70 25.20 0.42
N CYS A 120 -7.55 24.63 0.08
CA CYS A 120 -7.44 23.27 -0.45
C CYS A 120 -8.07 22.25 0.50
N SER A 121 -7.70 22.30 1.78
CA SER A 121 -8.23 21.37 2.80
C SER A 121 -9.75 21.51 2.96
N TYR A 122 -10.26 22.72 2.98
CA TYR A 122 -11.71 22.99 3.01
C TYR A 122 -12.42 22.43 1.78
N ASN A 123 -11.87 22.66 0.59
CA ASN A 123 -12.45 22.18 -0.67
C ASN A 123 -12.45 20.66 -0.80
N LEU A 124 -11.38 19.97 -0.33
CA LEU A 124 -11.35 18.51 -0.25
C LEU A 124 -12.50 17.99 0.62
N GLY A 125 -12.69 18.58 1.82
CA GLY A 125 -13.78 18.23 2.73
C GLY A 125 -15.16 18.49 2.13
N MET A 126 -15.38 19.67 1.54
CA MET A 126 -16.65 20.06 0.93
C MET A 126 -17.03 19.14 -0.26
N ARG A 127 -16.06 18.64 -0.98
CA ARG A 127 -16.24 17.72 -2.13
C ARG A 127 -16.23 16.25 -1.74
N HIS A 128 -16.08 15.93 -0.44
CA HIS A 128 -15.90 14.56 0.06
C HIS A 128 -14.76 13.78 -0.64
N LEU A 129 -13.71 14.49 -1.03
CA LEU A 129 -12.52 13.88 -1.63
C LEU A 129 -11.53 13.46 -0.55
N LYS A 130 -10.96 12.27 -0.72
CA LYS A 130 -9.94 11.76 0.18
C LYS A 130 -8.56 12.26 -0.26
N GLY A 131 -7.84 12.87 0.65
CA GLY A 131 -6.45 13.28 0.49
C GLY A 131 -5.73 13.18 1.82
N TYR A 132 -4.45 12.84 1.79
CA TYR A 132 -3.60 12.86 2.98
C TYR A 132 -3.04 14.27 3.15
N ILE A 133 -3.28 14.88 4.28
CA ILE A 133 -2.71 16.16 4.69
C ILE A 133 -1.90 15.89 5.95
N PRO A 134 -0.57 16.08 5.96
CA PRO A 134 0.24 15.95 7.17
C PRO A 134 -0.20 16.94 8.23
N GLU A 135 0.12 16.68 9.50
CA GLU A 135 -0.19 17.58 10.62
C GLU A 135 0.33 19.01 10.37
N TYR A 136 1.54 19.14 9.81
CA TYR A 136 2.11 20.39 9.32
C TYR A 136 2.34 20.30 7.80
N PRO A 137 1.34 20.68 6.99
CA PRO A 137 1.44 20.52 5.53
C PRO A 137 2.33 21.56 4.85
N ILE A 138 2.86 22.53 5.59
CA ILE A 138 3.69 23.62 5.10
C ILE A 138 5.16 23.33 5.42
N GLY A 139 6.06 23.66 4.49
CA GLY A 139 7.48 23.48 4.75
C GLY A 139 8.41 24.03 3.66
N THR A 140 9.68 24.10 4.01
CA THR A 140 10.78 24.27 3.06
C THR A 140 10.91 23.02 2.18
N ALA A 141 11.69 23.09 1.13
CA ALA A 141 11.90 21.94 0.24
C ALA A 141 12.47 20.72 0.97
N ASP A 142 13.33 20.92 1.96
CA ASP A 142 13.92 19.83 2.75
C ASP A 142 12.89 19.18 3.69
N GLU A 143 12.13 19.99 4.43
CA GLU A 143 11.04 19.51 5.30
C GLU A 143 9.94 18.79 4.52
N LEU A 144 9.61 19.28 3.31
CA LEU A 144 8.63 18.63 2.46
C LEU A 144 9.15 17.30 1.89
N ALA A 145 10.45 17.19 1.60
CA ALA A 145 11.05 15.91 1.21
C ALA A 145 10.97 14.88 2.34
N ASP A 146 11.11 15.28 3.61
CA ASP A 146 10.90 14.38 4.77
C ASP A 146 9.44 13.94 4.87
N LYS A 147 8.48 14.84 4.71
CA LYS A 147 7.05 14.50 4.69
C LYS A 147 6.69 13.56 3.53
N ILE A 148 7.33 13.73 2.37
CA ILE A 148 7.17 12.80 1.24
C ILE A 148 7.71 11.42 1.60
N ALA A 149 8.85 11.34 2.28
CA ALA A 149 9.38 10.05 2.76
C ALA A 149 8.40 9.35 3.73
N GLU A 150 7.80 10.09 4.65
CA GLU A 150 6.78 9.59 5.59
C GLU A 150 5.48 9.15 4.87
N PHE A 151 5.14 9.78 3.76
CA PHE A 151 3.95 9.42 2.98
C PHE A 151 4.11 8.10 2.20
N ILE A 152 5.31 7.72 1.80
CA ILE A 152 5.54 6.51 1.00
C ILE A 152 4.97 5.24 1.67
N PRO A 153 5.23 4.94 2.96
CA PRO A 153 4.63 3.78 3.61
C PRO A 153 3.10 3.89 3.72
N ILE A 154 2.55 5.09 3.95
CA ILE A 154 1.10 5.32 3.97
C ILE A 154 0.49 5.01 2.59
N ALA A 155 1.10 5.52 1.53
CA ALA A 155 0.67 5.26 0.16
C ALA A 155 0.74 3.76 -0.19
N ARG A 156 1.81 3.08 0.25
CA ARG A 156 1.97 1.63 0.09
C ARG A 156 0.83 0.86 0.72
N ALA A 157 0.49 1.15 1.98
CA ALA A 157 -0.62 0.51 2.68
C ALA A 157 -1.95 0.72 1.94
N ILE A 158 -2.25 1.96 1.51
CA ILE A 158 -3.48 2.28 0.78
C ILE A 158 -3.55 1.52 -0.56
N ILE A 159 -2.46 1.50 -1.33
CA ILE A 159 -2.38 0.78 -2.61
C ILE A 159 -2.55 -0.71 -2.38
N GLY A 160 -1.90 -1.25 -1.35
CA GLY A 160 -1.97 -2.66 -0.98
C GLY A 160 -3.39 -3.07 -0.63
N VAL A 161 -4.00 -2.41 0.34
CA VAL A 161 -5.36 -2.72 0.82
C VAL A 161 -6.39 -2.63 -0.31
N LYS A 162 -6.32 -1.61 -1.15
CA LYS A 162 -7.24 -1.44 -2.29
C LYS A 162 -7.15 -2.58 -3.32
N ASN A 163 -6.04 -3.30 -3.37
CA ASN A 163 -5.79 -4.38 -4.31
C ASN A 163 -5.63 -5.75 -3.63
N LEU A 164 -6.10 -5.88 -2.39
CA LEU A 164 -5.95 -7.07 -1.56
C LEU A 164 -7.11 -8.04 -1.74
N LYS A 165 -6.77 -9.33 -1.74
CA LYS A 165 -7.69 -10.43 -1.53
C LYS A 165 -7.28 -11.20 -0.27
N ILE A 166 -8.22 -11.42 0.63
CA ILE A 166 -8.07 -12.29 1.79
C ILE A 166 -8.73 -13.63 1.46
N ILE A 167 -7.96 -14.71 1.49
CA ILE A 167 -8.46 -16.07 1.27
C ILE A 167 -8.51 -16.77 2.63
N THR A 168 -9.67 -17.29 2.97
CA THR A 168 -9.87 -17.96 4.26
C THR A 168 -10.09 -19.46 4.08
N PHE A 169 -9.63 -20.23 5.07
CA PHE A 169 -9.87 -21.65 5.19
C PHE A 169 -10.50 -21.95 6.56
N GLY A 170 -11.82 -21.89 6.62
CA GLY A 170 -12.53 -21.95 7.88
C GLY A 170 -13.80 -22.77 7.84
N PRO A 171 -14.72 -22.56 8.77
CA PRO A 171 -14.87 -21.41 9.68
C PRO A 171 -13.85 -21.39 10.82
N ARG A 172 -13.79 -20.23 11.53
CA ARG A 172 -12.97 -20.08 12.75
C ARG A 172 -13.25 -21.22 13.74
N PRO A 173 -12.32 -21.51 14.70
CA PRO A 173 -12.53 -22.51 15.72
C PRO A 173 -13.79 -22.24 16.56
N GLN A 174 -14.32 -23.29 17.14
CA GLN A 174 -15.52 -23.24 17.99
C GLN A 174 -15.35 -22.21 19.12
N ASP A 175 -16.38 -21.38 19.32
CA ASP A 175 -16.46 -20.32 20.34
C ASP A 175 -15.39 -19.23 20.24
N PHE A 176 -14.62 -19.18 19.14
CA PHE A 176 -13.57 -18.18 18.96
C PHE A 176 -14.12 -16.88 18.33
N PHE A 177 -15.07 -16.25 19.01
CA PHE A 177 -15.78 -15.08 18.48
C PHE A 177 -14.92 -13.82 18.37
N ALA A 178 -13.75 -13.77 19.01
CA ALA A 178 -12.79 -12.69 18.85
C ALA A 178 -12.35 -12.49 17.38
N CYS A 179 -12.32 -13.57 16.60
CA CYS A 179 -11.99 -13.54 15.17
C CYS A 179 -13.22 -13.38 14.25
N ASN A 180 -14.38 -12.98 14.80
CA ASN A 180 -15.58 -12.76 14.01
C ASN A 180 -15.57 -11.37 13.37
N ALA A 181 -15.39 -11.32 12.07
CA ALA A 181 -15.26 -10.07 11.32
C ALA A 181 -16.44 -9.85 10.37
N PRO A 182 -17.12 -8.67 10.44
CA PRO A 182 -18.11 -8.30 9.45
C PRO A 182 -17.40 -7.90 8.14
N ILE A 183 -17.49 -8.73 7.10
CA ILE A 183 -16.78 -8.54 5.83
C ILE A 183 -17.24 -7.31 5.03
N LYS A 184 -18.43 -6.76 5.31
CA LYS A 184 -18.94 -5.57 4.61
C LYS A 184 -17.96 -4.39 4.64
N GLY A 185 -17.35 -4.11 5.80
CA GLY A 185 -16.38 -3.03 5.95
C GLY A 185 -15.10 -3.24 5.12
N LEU A 186 -14.73 -4.49 4.86
CA LEU A 186 -13.59 -4.81 4.01
C LEU A 186 -13.86 -4.47 2.53
N TYR A 187 -15.05 -4.75 2.04
CA TYR A 187 -15.45 -4.35 0.68
C TYR A 187 -15.46 -2.83 0.50
N GLU A 188 -15.83 -2.07 1.53
CA GLU A 188 -15.76 -0.59 1.48
C GLU A 188 -14.32 -0.06 1.37
N LEU A 189 -13.33 -0.82 1.85
CA LEU A 189 -11.91 -0.55 1.67
C LEU A 189 -11.36 -1.04 0.33
N GLY A 190 -12.13 -1.80 -0.43
CA GLY A 190 -11.71 -2.42 -1.68
C GLY A 190 -11.07 -3.80 -1.50
N VAL A 191 -11.08 -4.37 -0.29
CA VAL A 191 -10.59 -5.73 -0.03
C VAL A 191 -11.64 -6.74 -0.47
N GLU A 192 -11.21 -7.78 -1.18
CA GLU A 192 -12.05 -8.94 -1.49
C GLU A 192 -11.81 -10.06 -0.47
N VAL A 193 -12.85 -10.82 -0.19
CA VAL A 193 -12.78 -12.00 0.68
C VAL A 193 -13.26 -13.22 -0.08
N GLU A 194 -12.47 -14.30 -0.03
CA GLU A 194 -12.83 -15.60 -0.57
C GLU A 194 -12.86 -16.62 0.57
N GLU A 195 -14.02 -17.21 0.80
CA GLU A 195 -14.22 -18.17 1.89
C GLU A 195 -14.20 -19.60 1.36
N ASN A 196 -13.26 -20.42 1.88
CA ASN A 196 -13.10 -21.83 1.58
C ASN A 196 -13.16 -22.65 2.87
N SER A 197 -13.35 -23.94 2.74
CA SER A 197 -13.31 -24.86 3.89
C SER A 197 -11.91 -25.44 4.11
N GLU A 198 -11.66 -25.96 5.32
CA GLU A 198 -10.45 -26.75 5.62
C GLU A 198 -10.34 -28.00 4.73
N LEU A 199 -11.48 -28.53 4.23
CA LEU A 199 -11.48 -29.68 3.33
C LEU A 199 -10.92 -29.31 1.95
N ASP A 200 -11.24 -28.13 1.44
CA ASP A 200 -10.70 -27.65 0.17
C ASP A 200 -9.17 -27.51 0.28
N LEU A 201 -8.68 -26.93 1.38
CA LEU A 201 -7.26 -26.85 1.66
C LEU A 201 -6.60 -28.22 1.76
N LEU A 202 -7.23 -29.18 2.45
CA LEU A 202 -6.70 -30.53 2.60
C LEU A 202 -6.63 -31.30 1.27
N VAL A 203 -7.62 -31.10 0.39
CA VAL A 203 -7.62 -31.72 -0.95
C VAL A 203 -6.45 -31.15 -1.76
N SER A 204 -6.33 -29.82 -1.84
CA SER A 204 -5.22 -29.18 -2.55
C SER A 204 -3.84 -29.55 -1.96
N TYR A 205 -3.73 -29.63 -0.63
CA TYR A 205 -2.50 -30.10 0.01
C TYR A 205 -2.10 -31.51 -0.44
N LYS A 206 -3.07 -32.45 -0.51
CA LYS A 206 -2.80 -33.81 -0.98
C LYS A 206 -2.41 -33.87 -2.45
N GLU A 207 -2.93 -33.00 -3.29
CA GLU A 207 -2.56 -32.89 -4.71
C GLU A 207 -1.11 -32.44 -4.90
N HIS A 208 -0.55 -31.69 -3.95
CA HIS A 208 0.86 -31.27 -3.95
C HIS A 208 1.81 -32.35 -3.40
N ALA A 209 1.33 -33.55 -3.07
CA ALA A 209 2.21 -34.63 -2.59
C ALA A 209 3.25 -35.03 -3.65
N GLY A 210 4.52 -34.95 -3.27
CA GLY A 210 5.63 -35.27 -4.18
C GLY A 210 5.93 -34.20 -5.21
N ASP A 211 5.45 -32.96 -5.03
CA ASP A 211 5.81 -31.84 -5.91
C ASP A 211 7.32 -31.67 -6.01
N ALA A 212 7.82 -31.54 -7.24
CA ALA A 212 9.25 -31.45 -7.52
C ALA A 212 9.95 -30.23 -6.89
N ARG A 213 9.20 -29.24 -6.43
CA ARG A 213 9.73 -28.05 -5.74
C ARG A 213 10.00 -28.27 -4.25
N ILE A 214 9.41 -29.30 -3.64
CA ILE A 214 9.55 -29.59 -2.20
C ILE A 214 11.00 -29.65 -1.72
N PRO A 215 11.94 -30.36 -2.39
CA PRO A 215 13.32 -30.41 -1.93
C PRO A 215 14.00 -29.05 -1.86
N ALA A 216 13.75 -28.17 -2.82
CA ALA A 216 14.34 -26.82 -2.82
C ALA A 216 13.77 -25.96 -1.68
N VAL A 217 12.47 -26.06 -1.38
CA VAL A 217 11.83 -25.37 -0.25
C VAL A 217 12.37 -25.89 1.07
N CYS A 218 12.55 -27.21 1.20
CA CYS A 218 13.16 -27.85 2.40
C CYS A 218 14.58 -27.36 2.62
N GLU A 219 15.41 -27.27 1.58
CA GLU A 219 16.77 -26.76 1.69
C GLU A 219 16.79 -25.30 2.18
N ASP A 220 15.88 -24.49 1.70
CA ASP A 220 15.74 -23.09 2.13
C ASP A 220 15.25 -22.97 3.58
N MET A 221 14.28 -23.80 3.99
CA MET A 221 13.82 -23.91 5.38
C MET A 221 14.94 -24.35 6.33
N ALA A 222 15.78 -25.31 5.91
CA ALA A 222 16.91 -25.79 6.71
C ALA A 222 17.93 -24.68 6.95
N LYS A 223 18.22 -23.86 5.94
CA LYS A 223 19.12 -22.70 6.08
C LYS A 223 18.55 -21.66 7.05
N GLU A 224 17.24 -21.42 6.99
CA GLU A 224 16.55 -20.45 7.83
C GLU A 224 16.48 -20.89 9.30
N MET A 225 16.20 -22.17 9.54
CA MET A 225 16.12 -22.73 10.92
C MET A 225 17.50 -22.87 11.59
N GLY A 226 18.56 -23.08 10.83
CA GLY A 226 19.91 -23.30 11.33
C GLY A 226 20.17 -24.70 11.89
N GLU A 227 21.42 -24.95 12.31
CA GLU A 227 21.85 -26.25 12.79
C GLU A 227 21.09 -26.72 14.04
N GLY A 228 20.73 -27.99 14.09
CA GLY A 228 20.07 -28.65 15.24
C GLY A 228 18.58 -28.34 15.41
N LYS A 229 18.00 -27.55 14.50
CA LYS A 229 16.56 -27.22 14.52
C LYS A 229 15.79 -27.71 13.31
N TYR A 230 16.43 -28.49 12.46
CA TYR A 230 15.84 -29.04 11.25
C TYR A 230 15.29 -30.44 11.47
N TYR A 231 14.05 -30.65 11.10
CA TYR A 231 13.33 -31.94 11.20
C TYR A 231 12.89 -32.37 9.79
N PRO A 232 13.66 -33.26 9.12
CA PRO A 232 13.41 -33.59 7.70
C PRO A 232 11.99 -34.06 7.41
N GLU A 233 11.44 -34.95 8.24
CA GLU A 233 10.09 -35.49 8.05
C GLU A 233 8.97 -34.45 8.15
N LEU A 234 9.15 -33.45 9.01
CA LEU A 234 8.22 -32.32 9.12
C LEU A 234 8.44 -31.31 7.99
N CYS A 235 9.67 -31.15 7.56
CA CYS A 235 10.04 -30.19 6.54
C CYS A 235 9.37 -30.45 5.20
N GLU A 236 9.29 -31.71 4.77
CA GLU A 236 8.58 -32.07 3.53
C GLU A 236 7.09 -31.67 3.60
N ARG A 237 6.45 -31.95 4.71
CA ARG A 237 5.03 -31.58 4.92
C ARG A 237 4.82 -30.08 4.97
N MET A 238 5.69 -29.34 5.65
CA MET A 238 5.65 -27.89 5.72
C MET A 238 5.92 -27.25 4.36
N ALA A 239 6.89 -27.77 3.61
CA ALA A 239 7.19 -27.30 2.25
C ALA A 239 6.02 -27.55 1.28
N GLN A 240 5.40 -28.73 1.37
CA GLN A 240 4.18 -29.05 0.62
C GLN A 240 3.06 -28.05 0.93
N PHE A 241 2.87 -27.70 2.21
CA PHE A 241 1.85 -26.75 2.64
C PHE A 241 2.15 -25.33 2.15
N GLU A 242 3.40 -24.88 2.25
CA GLU A 242 3.82 -23.58 1.68
C GLU A 242 3.51 -23.49 0.18
N LEU A 243 3.86 -24.52 -0.58
CA LEU A 243 3.58 -24.58 -2.02
C LEU A 243 2.08 -24.59 -2.31
N THR A 244 1.30 -25.30 -1.50
CA THR A 244 -0.16 -25.30 -1.62
C THR A 244 -0.73 -23.90 -1.49
N LEU A 245 -0.33 -23.13 -0.48
CA LEU A 245 -0.80 -21.76 -0.29
C LEU A 245 -0.36 -20.82 -1.41
N LEU A 246 0.90 -20.94 -1.86
CA LEU A 246 1.43 -20.11 -2.93
C LEU A 246 0.71 -20.36 -4.27
N ASP A 247 0.47 -21.61 -4.62
CA ASP A 247 -0.24 -21.97 -5.84
C ASP A 247 -1.73 -21.60 -5.75
N TRP A 248 -2.34 -21.76 -4.56
CA TRP A 248 -3.69 -21.27 -4.33
C TRP A 248 -3.80 -19.77 -4.53
N ALA A 249 -2.86 -19.00 -4.01
CA ALA A 249 -2.82 -17.56 -4.21
C ALA A 249 -2.80 -17.20 -5.70
N GLU A 250 -1.92 -17.83 -6.48
CA GLU A 250 -1.83 -17.55 -7.93
C GLU A 250 -3.09 -17.94 -8.69
N ALA A 251 -3.70 -19.07 -8.35
CA ALA A 251 -4.92 -19.55 -9.01
C ALA A 251 -6.15 -18.69 -8.67
N HIS A 252 -6.21 -18.14 -7.45
CA HIS A 252 -7.42 -17.50 -6.91
C HIS A 252 -7.32 -15.98 -6.73
N LYS A 253 -6.17 -15.33 -6.97
CA LYS A 253 -6.04 -13.88 -6.84
C LYS A 253 -7.04 -13.08 -7.70
N GLY A 254 -7.45 -13.62 -8.84
CA GLY A 254 -8.41 -12.99 -9.73
C GLY A 254 -7.90 -11.64 -10.25
N ALA A 255 -8.72 -10.60 -10.10
CA ALA A 255 -8.38 -9.24 -10.50
C ALA A 255 -7.51 -8.50 -9.46
N ARG A 256 -7.25 -9.10 -8.30
CA ARG A 256 -6.44 -8.48 -7.25
C ARG A 256 -4.95 -8.72 -7.50
N LYS A 257 -4.11 -7.86 -6.94
CA LYS A 257 -2.65 -7.95 -7.11
C LYS A 257 -2.00 -8.68 -5.93
N TYR A 258 -2.59 -8.57 -4.75
CA TYR A 258 -2.03 -9.04 -3.49
C TYR A 258 -2.98 -10.04 -2.82
N VAL A 259 -2.42 -11.05 -2.19
CA VAL A 259 -3.18 -12.12 -1.52
C VAL A 259 -2.58 -12.38 -0.15
N VAL A 260 -3.45 -12.53 0.83
CA VAL A 260 -3.11 -12.98 2.18
C VAL A 260 -4.09 -14.07 2.62
N PHE A 261 -3.75 -14.81 3.66
CA PHE A 261 -4.56 -15.93 4.11
C PHE A 261 -4.98 -15.79 5.57
N ALA A 262 -6.11 -16.43 5.89
CA ALA A 262 -6.51 -16.67 7.26
C ALA A 262 -6.92 -18.14 7.38
N ASP A 263 -6.11 -18.94 8.08
CA ASP A 263 -6.30 -20.38 8.21
C ASP A 263 -6.75 -20.78 9.63
N LYS A 264 -7.08 -22.05 9.79
CA LYS A 264 -7.50 -22.61 11.06
C LYS A 264 -6.53 -23.68 11.50
N CYS A 265 -5.67 -23.35 12.49
CA CYS A 265 -4.62 -24.25 12.94
C CYS A 265 -5.07 -25.37 13.87
N TRP A 266 -6.28 -25.31 14.45
CA TRP A 266 -6.84 -26.34 15.35
C TRP A 266 -8.37 -26.41 15.26
N PRO A 267 -9.03 -27.49 15.71
CA PRO A 267 -8.44 -28.67 16.35
C PRO A 267 -8.00 -29.76 15.36
N ALA A 268 -8.46 -29.73 14.11
CA ALA A 268 -8.28 -30.83 13.16
C ALA A 268 -6.96 -30.80 12.40
N PHE A 269 -6.35 -29.60 12.22
CA PHE A 269 -5.17 -29.43 11.38
C PHE A 269 -4.01 -30.37 11.75
N PRO A 270 -3.54 -30.44 13.01
CA PRO A 270 -2.41 -31.29 13.34
C PRO A 270 -2.65 -32.77 13.03
N SER A 271 -3.87 -33.25 13.24
CA SER A 271 -4.22 -34.67 12.97
C SER A 271 -4.32 -34.96 11.48
N GLN A 272 -4.66 -34.02 10.65
CA GLN A 272 -4.85 -34.18 9.20
C GLN A 272 -3.59 -33.90 8.38
N PHE A 273 -2.82 -32.87 8.76
CA PHE A 273 -1.60 -32.46 8.07
C PHE A 273 -0.33 -33.04 8.72
N GLY A 274 -0.40 -33.41 10.00
CA GLY A 274 0.70 -34.01 10.74
C GLY A 274 1.76 -33.03 11.25
N PHE A 275 1.42 -31.74 11.33
CA PHE A 275 2.25 -30.66 11.89
C PHE A 275 1.38 -29.45 12.26
N GLU A 276 1.95 -28.49 12.98
CA GLU A 276 1.33 -27.19 13.24
C GLU A 276 1.77 -26.16 12.18
N PRO A 277 0.87 -25.33 11.63
CA PRO A 277 1.21 -24.42 10.51
C PRO A 277 2.03 -23.21 10.92
N CYS A 278 2.21 -22.94 12.21
CA CYS A 278 2.78 -21.69 12.75
C CYS A 278 4.11 -21.28 12.10
N TYR A 279 5.01 -22.23 11.82
CA TYR A 279 6.29 -21.93 11.17
C TYR A 279 6.08 -21.48 9.72
N VAL A 280 5.24 -22.16 8.95
CA VAL A 280 4.95 -21.80 7.56
C VAL A 280 4.25 -20.44 7.50
N ASN A 281 3.27 -20.22 8.39
CA ASN A 281 2.55 -18.95 8.47
C ASN A 281 3.52 -17.79 8.78
N SER A 282 4.42 -17.94 9.76
CA SER A 282 5.44 -16.96 10.09
C SER A 282 6.44 -16.72 8.94
N ARG A 283 6.85 -17.79 8.26
CA ARG A 283 7.75 -17.73 7.13
C ARG A 283 7.14 -16.99 5.95
N LEU A 284 5.89 -17.22 5.62
CA LEU A 284 5.16 -16.51 4.58
C LEU A 284 4.95 -15.03 4.96
N ALA A 285 4.61 -14.74 6.22
CA ALA A 285 4.50 -13.36 6.71
C ALA A 285 5.81 -12.59 6.54
N SER A 286 6.96 -13.18 6.87
CA SER A 286 8.28 -12.56 6.67
C SER A 286 8.61 -12.27 5.20
N ARG A 287 7.89 -12.87 4.27
CA ARG A 287 7.99 -12.72 2.81
C ARG A 287 6.88 -11.84 2.22
N GLY A 288 6.13 -11.15 3.09
CA GLY A 288 5.05 -10.25 2.68
C GLY A 288 3.73 -10.95 2.38
N ILE A 289 3.56 -12.20 2.81
CA ILE A 289 2.32 -12.97 2.63
C ILE A 289 1.81 -13.41 4.00
N PRO A 290 1.21 -12.52 4.81
CA PRO A 290 0.63 -12.90 6.10
C PRO A 290 -0.37 -14.05 6.00
N VAL A 291 -0.33 -14.91 7.01
CA VAL A 291 -1.28 -16.00 7.20
C VAL A 291 -1.73 -15.97 8.68
N ALA A 292 -2.86 -15.36 8.96
CA ALA A 292 -3.36 -15.25 10.33
C ALA A 292 -4.03 -16.55 10.78
N CYS A 293 -3.77 -16.94 12.03
CA CYS A 293 -4.46 -18.06 12.68
C CYS A 293 -5.92 -17.75 12.96
N GLU A 294 -6.70 -18.80 13.24
CA GLU A 294 -8.08 -18.74 13.75
C GLU A 294 -9.07 -18.10 12.76
N VAL A 295 -8.69 -18.05 11.48
CA VAL A 295 -9.46 -17.34 10.45
C VAL A 295 -9.68 -15.86 10.82
N ASP A 296 -8.67 -15.25 11.43
CA ASP A 296 -8.72 -13.83 11.81
C ASP A 296 -8.51 -12.91 10.61
N ILE A 297 -9.62 -12.60 9.94
CA ILE A 297 -9.63 -11.76 8.72
C ILE A 297 -9.13 -10.34 9.01
N TYR A 298 -9.46 -9.76 10.17
CA TYR A 298 -9.01 -8.42 10.53
C TYR A 298 -7.56 -8.43 11.03
N GLY A 299 -7.15 -9.52 11.71
CA GLY A 299 -5.77 -9.73 12.08
C GLY A 299 -4.86 -9.76 10.86
N VAL A 300 -5.20 -10.56 9.85
CA VAL A 300 -4.38 -10.63 8.63
C VAL A 300 -4.33 -9.32 7.85
N LEU A 301 -5.42 -8.55 7.83
CA LEU A 301 -5.39 -7.20 7.25
C LEU A 301 -4.43 -6.28 8.01
N SER A 302 -4.44 -6.36 9.35
CA SER A 302 -3.55 -5.57 10.20
C SER A 302 -2.09 -5.96 10.01
N GLU A 303 -1.78 -7.25 9.91
CA GLU A 303 -0.44 -7.76 9.59
C GLU A 303 0.03 -7.26 8.22
N TYR A 304 -0.85 -7.30 7.21
CA TYR A 304 -0.52 -6.83 5.86
C TYR A 304 -0.24 -5.32 5.80
N ILE A 305 -0.96 -4.51 6.59
CA ILE A 305 -0.70 -3.07 6.68
C ILE A 305 0.64 -2.80 7.38
N GLY A 306 1.06 -3.66 8.31
CA GLY A 306 2.29 -3.52 9.08
C GLY A 306 3.58 -3.92 8.34
N ILE A 307 3.45 -4.54 7.16
CA ILE A 307 4.58 -4.93 6.29
C ILE A 307 4.98 -3.79 5.34
#